data_2eda137f843c0b43203aa4ccd388176c
#
_entry.id   2eda137f843c0b43203aa4ccd388176c
#
_cell.length_a   1.000
_cell.length_b   1.000
_cell.length_c   1.000
_cell.angle_alpha   90.00
_cell.angle_beta   90.00
_cell.angle_gamma   90.00
#
_symmetry.space_group_name_H-M   'P 1'
#
loop_
_entity.id
_entity.type
_entity.pdbx_description
1 polymer ?
#
loop_
_entity_poly.entity_id
_entity_poly.type
_entity_poly.pdbx_seq_one_letter_code
_entity_poly.pdbx_strand_id
1 'polypeptide(L)'
;EAISEVFKQVEINQQVAHYSNPVIDLRSNRFIGNIYRIQQRERQNVAEKYRNEQPVGNTLCLDIKMETGTGKTYVYTHTIFELHKRYGINKFIIAVPSIAIKAGTSTFLNETYVKAHFKNTLGYDAEINVGVLEAVKKQKKGRKYFPTAVRAFVEGSRLNRNKIYVLIVNSALLTTGKMLTRNDYDVTIEGYDRPFDALRSTRPFVIIDEPHTFSRDQKAYKAIISELTPQCIIRFGATFPMTTIGKGKKKTTVRDYEHLLYDLNA
;
A
#
# COMPACT_ATOMS: atom_id res chain seq x y z
N GLU A 1 6.99 9.31 10.80
CA GLU A 1 6.40 9.53 12.15
C GLU A 1 4.89 9.75 12.07
N ALA A 2 4.39 10.76 11.30
CA ALA A 2 2.96 11.05 11.21
C ALA A 2 2.10 9.82 10.89
N ILE A 3 2.49 9.00 9.92
CA ILE A 3 1.73 7.81 9.53
C ILE A 3 1.67 6.79 10.68
N SER A 4 2.77 6.52 11.36
CA SER A 4 2.77 5.56 12.47
C SER A 4 1.95 6.03 13.67
N GLU A 5 1.86 7.35 13.89
CA GLU A 5 1.06 7.93 14.96
C GLU A 5 -0.46 7.81 14.71
N VAL A 6 -0.90 7.72 13.45
CA VAL A 6 -2.33 7.49 13.14
C VAL A 6 -2.84 6.22 13.82
N PHE A 7 -2.02 5.19 13.93
CA PHE A 7 -2.37 3.89 14.51
C PHE A 7 -2.15 3.81 16.02
N LYS A 8 -1.71 4.89 16.67
CA LYS A 8 -1.40 4.89 18.10
C LYS A 8 -2.63 4.57 18.96
N GLN A 9 -2.52 3.54 19.80
CA GLN A 9 -3.59 3.06 20.68
C GLN A 9 -4.88 2.65 19.96
N VAL A 10 -4.78 2.30 18.68
CA VAL A 10 -5.87 1.66 17.94
C VAL A 10 -5.88 0.19 18.27
N GLU A 11 -7.07 -0.39 18.40
CA GLU A 11 -7.20 -1.82 18.66
C GLU A 11 -6.69 -2.64 17.48
N ILE A 12 -5.83 -3.61 17.77
CA ILE A 12 -5.24 -4.51 16.80
C ILE A 12 -5.61 -5.93 17.20
N ASN A 13 -6.43 -6.57 16.38
CA ASN A 13 -6.82 -7.95 16.59
C ASN A 13 -5.83 -8.89 15.88
N GLN A 14 -5.09 -9.68 16.67
CA GLN A 14 -4.12 -10.63 16.14
C GLN A 14 -4.70 -12.00 15.81
N GLN A 15 -5.99 -12.25 16.03
CA GLN A 15 -6.65 -13.53 15.72
C GLN A 15 -6.86 -13.70 14.23
N VAL A 16 -5.76 -13.83 13.48
CA VAL A 16 -5.82 -13.93 12.04
C VAL A 16 -4.91 -15.03 11.53
N ALA A 17 -5.18 -15.47 10.30
CA ALA A 17 -4.34 -16.43 9.62
C ALA A 17 -2.86 -16.01 9.70
N HIS A 18 -1.98 -16.95 10.03
CA HIS A 18 -0.56 -16.72 10.29
C HIS A 18 0.21 -16.05 9.14
N TYR A 19 -0.36 -16.05 7.93
CA TYR A 19 0.23 -15.45 6.72
C TYR A 19 -0.32 -14.04 6.42
N SER A 20 -1.22 -13.50 7.23
CA SER A 20 -1.86 -12.21 6.98
C SER A 20 -1.46 -11.15 8.01
N ASN A 21 -1.66 -9.88 7.65
CA ASN A 21 -1.57 -8.78 8.60
C ASN A 21 -2.62 -8.90 9.70
N PRO A 22 -2.35 -8.37 10.90
CA PRO A 22 -3.36 -8.21 11.93
C PRO A 22 -4.50 -7.31 11.43
N VAL A 23 -5.70 -7.48 12.00
CA VAL A 23 -6.84 -6.58 11.73
C VAL A 23 -6.71 -5.33 12.59
N ILE A 24 -6.82 -4.17 11.96
CA ILE A 24 -6.80 -2.88 12.64
C ILE A 24 -8.20 -2.30 12.60
N ASP A 25 -8.73 -1.84 13.74
CA ASP A 25 -9.99 -1.12 13.78
C ASP A 25 -9.85 0.31 13.27
N LEU A 26 -9.96 0.46 11.96
CA LEU A 26 -9.87 1.74 11.24
C LEU A 26 -11.12 2.63 11.41
N ARG A 27 -12.17 2.12 12.07
CA ARG A 27 -13.42 2.87 12.30
C ARG A 27 -13.51 3.44 13.71
N SER A 28 -12.55 3.11 14.56
CA SER A 28 -12.57 3.59 15.94
C SER A 28 -12.46 5.12 16.00
N ASN A 29 -13.17 5.73 16.94
CA ASN A 29 -13.06 7.16 17.23
C ASN A 29 -11.62 7.56 17.55
N ARG A 30 -10.84 6.64 18.11
CA ARG A 30 -9.42 6.86 18.40
C ARG A 30 -8.61 7.07 17.14
N PHE A 31 -8.83 6.24 16.13
CA PHE A 31 -8.16 6.32 14.86
C PHE A 31 -8.45 7.66 14.14
N ILE A 32 -9.73 8.01 14.02
CA ILE A 32 -10.17 9.28 13.45
C ILE A 32 -9.60 10.47 14.23
N GLY A 33 -9.64 10.41 15.56
CA GLY A 33 -9.08 11.44 16.42
C GLY A 33 -7.56 11.60 16.26
N ASN A 34 -6.83 10.53 16.01
CA ASN A 34 -5.40 10.60 15.71
C ASN A 34 -5.13 11.32 14.38
N ILE A 35 -5.91 11.04 13.34
CA ILE A 35 -5.81 11.74 12.04
C ILE A 35 -6.00 13.24 12.25
N TYR A 36 -7.07 13.66 12.91
CA TYR A 36 -7.34 15.09 13.16
C TYR A 36 -6.21 15.77 13.95
N ARG A 37 -5.69 15.10 14.99
CA ARG A 37 -4.58 15.64 15.79
C ARG A 37 -3.33 15.88 14.94
N ILE A 38 -3.01 14.93 14.06
CA ILE A 38 -1.85 15.04 13.18
C ILE A 38 -2.07 16.17 12.18
N GLN A 39 -3.25 16.24 11.55
CA GLN A 39 -3.58 17.30 10.61
C GLN A 39 -3.50 18.69 11.25
N GLN A 40 -3.97 18.86 12.49
CA GLN A 40 -3.85 20.12 13.22
C GLN A 40 -2.39 20.47 13.53
N ARG A 41 -1.60 19.49 14.00
CA ARG A 41 -0.17 19.69 14.29
C ARG A 41 0.60 20.12 13.05
N GLU A 42 0.36 19.46 11.93
CA GLU A 42 1.03 19.73 10.66
C GLU A 42 0.38 20.89 9.87
N ARG A 43 -0.56 21.62 10.48
CA ARG A 43 -1.30 22.75 9.88
C ARG A 43 -1.96 22.42 8.54
N GLN A 44 -2.37 21.17 8.36
CA GLN A 44 -3.05 20.75 7.15
C GLN A 44 -4.50 21.23 7.18
N ASN A 45 -4.82 22.24 6.38
CA ASN A 45 -6.19 22.69 6.12
C ASN A 45 -6.87 21.75 5.12
N VAL A 46 -7.15 20.54 5.55
CA VAL A 46 -8.03 19.67 4.79
C VAL A 46 -9.44 20.26 4.92
N ALA A 47 -10.06 20.59 3.79
CA ALA A 47 -11.40 21.13 3.78
C ALA A 47 -12.34 20.25 4.60
N GLU A 48 -13.22 20.86 5.36
CA GLU A 48 -14.17 20.23 6.30
C GLU A 48 -14.95 19.05 5.67
N LYS A 49 -15.16 19.12 4.36
CA LYS A 49 -15.73 18.07 3.53
C LYS A 49 -15.02 16.72 3.64
N TYR A 50 -13.69 16.71 3.75
CA TYR A 50 -12.90 15.46 3.85
C TYR A 50 -12.76 14.96 5.29
N ARG A 51 -13.10 15.77 6.29
CA ARG A 51 -13.08 15.36 7.71
C ARG A 51 -14.17 14.35 8.04
N ASN A 52 -15.25 14.34 7.27
CA ASN A 52 -16.44 13.52 7.54
C ASN A 52 -16.68 12.42 6.51
N GLU A 53 -15.84 12.30 5.47
CA GLU A 53 -16.00 11.24 4.48
C GLU A 53 -15.55 9.91 5.08
N GLN A 54 -16.50 8.99 5.18
CA GLN A 54 -16.22 7.58 5.48
C GLN A 54 -15.26 7.03 4.42
N PRO A 55 -14.31 6.16 4.79
CA PRO A 55 -13.46 5.49 3.82
C PRO A 55 -14.30 4.88 2.70
N VAL A 56 -13.89 5.06 1.45
CA VAL A 56 -14.55 4.44 0.31
C VAL A 56 -14.48 2.92 0.47
N GLY A 57 -15.61 2.29 0.73
CA GLY A 57 -15.66 0.90 1.17
C GLY A 57 -15.17 0.75 2.61
N ASN A 58 -14.33 -0.24 2.87
CA ASN A 58 -13.68 -0.48 4.17
C ASN A 58 -12.19 -0.09 4.18
N THR A 59 -11.74 0.63 3.17
CA THR A 59 -10.33 0.98 2.97
C THR A 59 -10.10 2.42 3.38
N LEU A 60 -9.13 2.65 4.24
CA LEU A 60 -8.65 3.97 4.60
C LEU A 60 -7.56 4.42 3.63
N CYS A 61 -7.56 5.71 3.27
CA CYS A 61 -6.51 6.31 2.45
C CYS A 61 -5.84 7.47 3.19
N LEU A 62 -4.52 7.38 3.36
CA LEU A 62 -3.68 8.41 3.98
C LEU A 62 -2.79 9.05 2.90
N ASP A 63 -2.62 10.36 2.94
CA ASP A 63 -1.92 11.12 1.90
C ASP A 63 -0.73 11.86 2.48
N ILE A 64 0.42 11.73 1.81
CA ILE A 64 1.64 12.45 2.09
C ILE A 64 2.10 13.15 0.81
N LYS A 65 2.08 14.46 0.82
CA LYS A 65 2.57 15.25 -0.30
C LYS A 65 4.06 15.53 -0.11
N MET A 66 4.86 15.10 -1.07
CA MET A 66 6.31 15.29 -1.11
C MET A 66 6.74 15.48 -2.55
N GLU A 67 7.62 16.44 -2.82
CA GLU A 67 8.14 16.69 -4.16
C GLU A 67 9.01 15.55 -4.70
N THR A 68 9.15 15.52 -6.02
CA THR A 68 10.05 14.58 -6.68
C THR A 68 11.49 14.88 -6.26
N GLY A 69 12.28 13.83 -5.98
CA GLY A 69 13.66 13.99 -5.52
C GLY A 69 13.84 14.24 -4.01
N THR A 70 12.77 14.39 -3.23
CA THR A 70 12.85 14.63 -1.78
C THR A 70 12.99 13.35 -0.94
N GLY A 71 13.24 12.20 -1.57
CA GLY A 71 13.45 10.94 -0.85
C GLY A 71 12.17 10.18 -0.50
N LYS A 72 11.09 10.30 -1.30
CA LYS A 72 9.84 9.56 -1.10
C LYS A 72 10.05 8.06 -0.81
N THR A 73 10.90 7.41 -1.61
CA THR A 73 11.22 5.98 -1.46
C THR A 73 11.79 5.66 -0.08
N TYR A 74 12.68 6.51 0.41
CA TYR A 74 13.24 6.39 1.76
C TYR A 74 12.15 6.55 2.82
N VAL A 75 11.28 7.56 2.68
CA VAL A 75 10.23 7.85 3.66
C VAL A 75 9.19 6.73 3.74
N TYR A 76 8.73 6.19 2.61
CA TYR A 76 7.79 5.07 2.70
C TYR A 76 8.47 3.77 3.13
N THR A 77 9.75 3.55 2.84
CA THR A 77 10.51 2.43 3.39
C THR A 77 10.61 2.53 4.91
N HIS A 78 10.93 3.71 5.43
CA HIS A 78 10.93 3.97 6.87
C HIS A 78 9.54 3.74 7.48
N THR A 79 8.49 4.19 6.81
CA THR A 79 7.10 3.94 7.23
C THR A 79 6.79 2.45 7.33
N ILE A 80 7.23 1.64 6.37
CA ILE A 80 7.09 0.17 6.39
C ILE A 80 7.72 -0.43 7.66
N PHE A 81 8.96 -0.06 7.96
CA PHE A 81 9.65 -0.53 9.16
C PHE A 81 8.95 -0.08 10.46
N GLU A 82 8.52 1.17 10.55
CA GLU A 82 7.80 1.69 11.71
C GLU A 82 6.46 0.98 11.93
N LEU A 83 5.68 0.76 10.87
CA LEU A 83 4.42 0.03 10.95
C LEU A 83 4.63 -1.42 11.36
N HIS A 84 5.70 -2.05 10.88
CA HIS A 84 6.07 -3.39 11.31
C HIS A 84 6.46 -3.44 12.79
N LYS A 85 7.41 -2.58 13.18
CA LYS A 85 7.95 -2.54 14.56
C LYS A 85 6.86 -2.25 15.61
N ARG A 86 5.95 -1.32 15.30
CA ARG A 86 4.93 -0.87 16.25
C ARG A 86 3.65 -1.71 16.24
N TYR A 87 3.28 -2.24 15.08
CA TYR A 87 1.93 -2.80 14.89
C TYR A 87 1.93 -4.20 14.27
N GLY A 88 3.10 -4.78 14.00
CA GLY A 88 3.23 -6.12 13.42
C GLY A 88 2.76 -6.22 11.97
N ILE A 89 2.63 -5.09 11.26
CA ILE A 89 2.26 -5.09 9.84
C ILE A 89 3.44 -5.61 9.03
N ASN A 90 3.26 -6.69 8.29
CA ASN A 90 4.34 -7.33 7.54
C ASN A 90 4.05 -7.59 6.06
N LYS A 91 2.85 -7.26 5.56
CA LYS A 91 2.45 -7.42 4.16
C LYS A 91 2.16 -6.08 3.52
N PHE A 92 3.04 -5.65 2.63
CA PHE A 92 2.93 -4.38 1.91
C PHE A 92 2.97 -4.60 0.41
N ILE A 93 2.08 -3.95 -0.33
CA ILE A 93 2.12 -3.91 -1.79
C ILE A 93 2.48 -2.48 -2.21
N ILE A 94 3.52 -2.31 -3.02
CA ILE A 94 3.88 -1.00 -3.57
C ILE A 94 3.41 -0.95 -5.02
N ALA A 95 2.42 -0.09 -5.28
CA ALA A 95 1.89 0.16 -6.61
C ALA A 95 2.58 1.38 -7.23
N VAL A 96 3.19 1.17 -8.38
CA VAL A 96 3.95 2.20 -9.10
C VAL A 96 3.41 2.39 -10.52
N PRO A 97 3.55 3.58 -11.13
CA PRO A 97 2.98 3.85 -12.45
C PRO A 97 3.69 3.11 -13.58
N SER A 98 5.00 2.94 -13.50
CA SER A 98 5.80 2.47 -14.63
C SER A 98 6.81 1.37 -14.27
N ILE A 99 7.34 0.71 -15.31
CA ILE A 99 8.39 -0.30 -15.16
C ILE A 99 9.69 0.34 -14.65
N ALA A 100 9.99 1.56 -15.08
CA ALA A 100 11.21 2.26 -14.64
C ALA A 100 11.18 2.56 -13.14
N ILE A 101 10.05 3.09 -12.62
CA ILE A 101 9.89 3.34 -11.19
C ILE A 101 9.89 2.02 -10.40
N LYS A 102 9.26 0.97 -10.95
CA LYS A 102 9.29 -0.39 -10.38
C LYS A 102 10.73 -0.88 -10.19
N ALA A 103 11.56 -0.74 -11.20
CA ALA A 103 12.96 -1.13 -11.15
C ALA A 103 13.74 -0.31 -10.10
N GLY A 104 13.60 1.02 -10.11
CA GLY A 104 14.25 1.91 -9.14
C GLY A 104 13.85 1.60 -7.69
N THR A 105 12.56 1.39 -7.43
CA THR A 105 12.07 0.99 -6.10
C THR A 105 12.65 -0.36 -5.67
N SER A 106 12.67 -1.34 -6.59
CA SER A 106 13.24 -2.66 -6.30
C SER A 106 14.73 -2.58 -6.00
N THR A 107 15.49 -1.83 -6.80
CA THR A 107 16.92 -1.61 -6.56
C THR A 107 17.14 -0.99 -5.19
N PHE A 108 16.47 0.12 -4.87
CA PHE A 108 16.60 0.78 -3.57
C PHE A 108 16.35 -0.16 -2.39
N LEU A 109 15.25 -0.91 -2.39
CA LEU A 109 14.89 -1.81 -1.30
C LEU A 109 15.85 -3.01 -1.16
N ASN A 110 16.56 -3.38 -2.22
CA ASN A 110 17.50 -4.50 -2.22
C ASN A 110 18.95 -4.08 -1.97
N GLU A 111 19.26 -2.77 -2.05
CA GLU A 111 20.61 -2.25 -1.81
C GLU A 111 21.15 -2.64 -0.43
N THR A 112 22.32 -3.22 -0.39
CA THR A 112 22.96 -3.67 0.85
C THR A 112 23.15 -2.50 1.82
N TYR A 113 23.55 -1.37 1.31
CA TYR A 113 23.76 -0.16 2.10
C TYR A 113 22.45 0.35 2.72
N VAL A 114 21.33 0.32 1.99
CA VAL A 114 20.00 0.72 2.50
C VAL A 114 19.58 -0.21 3.63
N LYS A 115 19.69 -1.52 3.43
CA LYS A 115 19.40 -2.52 4.47
C LYS A 115 20.25 -2.32 5.72
N ALA A 116 21.56 -2.09 5.53
CA ALA A 116 22.49 -1.81 6.62
C ALA A 116 22.13 -0.52 7.38
N HIS A 117 21.74 0.53 6.66
CA HIS A 117 21.31 1.80 7.25
C HIS A 117 20.08 1.61 8.15
N PHE A 118 19.04 0.95 7.64
CA PHE A 118 17.82 0.70 8.45
C PHE A 118 18.12 -0.17 9.66
N LYS A 119 18.98 -1.18 9.54
CA LYS A 119 19.36 -2.06 10.63
C LYS A 119 20.27 -1.37 11.65
N ASN A 120 21.41 -0.87 11.19
CA ASN A 120 22.50 -0.44 12.07
C ASN A 120 22.34 1.00 12.58
N THR A 121 21.76 1.89 11.77
CA THR A 121 21.60 3.31 12.14
C THR A 121 20.24 3.56 12.78
N LEU A 122 19.17 2.94 12.26
CA LEU A 122 17.80 3.17 12.75
C LEU A 122 17.30 2.07 13.70
N GLY A 123 18.05 0.99 13.88
CA GLY A 123 17.76 -0.06 14.85
C GLY A 123 16.52 -0.90 14.53
N TYR A 124 16.32 -1.23 13.23
CA TYR A 124 15.27 -2.15 12.81
C TYR A 124 15.83 -3.56 12.61
N ASP A 125 15.38 -4.51 13.43
CA ASP A 125 15.82 -5.90 13.35
C ASP A 125 15.15 -6.69 12.24
N ALA A 126 14.04 -6.20 11.70
CA ALA A 126 13.30 -6.88 10.65
C ALA A 126 14.02 -6.79 9.30
N GLU A 127 13.94 -7.88 8.53
CA GLU A 127 14.44 -7.94 7.16
C GLU A 127 13.32 -7.72 6.15
N ILE A 128 13.58 -6.90 5.12
CA ILE A 128 12.66 -6.77 3.98
C ILE A 128 12.94 -7.84 2.94
N ASN A 129 11.90 -8.60 2.59
CA ASN A 129 11.87 -9.52 1.45
C ASN A 129 11.06 -8.87 0.32
N VAL A 130 11.71 -8.60 -0.79
CA VAL A 130 11.12 -7.88 -1.93
C VAL A 130 10.79 -8.85 -3.05
N GLY A 131 9.50 -8.98 -3.37
CA GLY A 131 9.01 -9.62 -4.58
C GLY A 131 8.67 -8.58 -5.63
N VAL A 132 9.08 -8.82 -6.87
CA VAL A 132 8.70 -7.98 -8.01
C VAL A 132 7.76 -8.76 -8.91
N LEU A 133 6.55 -8.22 -9.11
CA LEU A 133 5.60 -8.86 -10.01
C LEU A 133 6.01 -8.59 -11.47
N GLU A 134 6.31 -9.66 -12.21
CA GLU A 134 6.67 -9.60 -13.61
C GLU A 134 5.57 -10.16 -14.49
N ALA A 135 5.45 -9.62 -15.72
CA ALA A 135 4.55 -10.18 -16.72
C ALA A 135 5.02 -11.59 -17.08
N VAL A 136 4.14 -12.56 -17.01
CA VAL A 136 4.45 -13.91 -17.44
C VAL A 136 4.59 -13.93 -18.96
N LYS A 137 5.78 -14.24 -19.45
CA LYS A 137 6.00 -14.56 -20.87
C LYS A 137 5.08 -15.72 -21.23
N LYS A 138 4.46 -15.70 -22.44
CA LYS A 138 3.54 -16.77 -22.90
C LYS A 138 4.11 -18.13 -22.54
N GLN A 139 3.46 -18.82 -21.61
CA GLN A 139 3.82 -20.19 -21.26
C GLN A 139 3.50 -21.08 -22.46
N LYS A 140 4.47 -21.82 -22.95
CA LYS A 140 4.26 -22.97 -23.85
C LYS A 140 3.37 -23.97 -23.12
N LYS A 141 2.64 -24.81 -23.87
CA LYS A 141 1.77 -25.89 -23.34
C LYS A 141 2.43 -26.58 -22.14
N GLY A 142 1.81 -26.51 -20.96
CA GLY A 142 2.33 -27.10 -19.74
C GLY A 142 1.57 -26.63 -18.50
N ARG A 143 1.98 -27.05 -17.33
CA ARG A 143 1.39 -26.69 -16.02
C ARG A 143 1.42 -25.18 -15.81
N LYS A 144 0.34 -24.65 -15.26
CA LYS A 144 0.18 -23.25 -14.95
C LYS A 144 0.42 -23.02 -13.44
N TYR A 145 1.47 -22.31 -13.14
CA TYR A 145 1.81 -22.00 -11.74
C TYR A 145 1.46 -20.56 -11.40
N PHE A 146 1.10 -20.35 -10.15
CA PHE A 146 1.01 -19.00 -9.60
C PHE A 146 2.28 -18.20 -9.85
N PRO A 147 2.19 -16.88 -10.05
CA PRO A 147 3.39 -16.04 -10.11
C PRO A 147 4.23 -16.24 -8.85
N THR A 148 5.52 -16.56 -9.02
CA THR A 148 6.43 -16.87 -7.91
C THR A 148 6.47 -15.74 -6.86
N ALA A 149 6.42 -14.47 -7.31
CA ALA A 149 6.39 -13.33 -6.40
C ALA A 149 5.12 -13.28 -5.54
N VAL A 150 3.95 -13.67 -6.09
CA VAL A 150 2.72 -13.77 -5.31
C VAL A 150 2.81 -14.88 -4.28
N ARG A 151 3.28 -16.06 -4.68
CA ARG A 151 3.48 -17.18 -3.77
C ARG A 151 4.41 -16.80 -2.61
N ALA A 152 5.58 -16.27 -2.91
CA ALA A 152 6.56 -15.85 -1.91
C ALA A 152 6.00 -14.77 -0.96
N PHE A 153 5.22 -13.85 -1.50
CA PHE A 153 4.55 -12.82 -0.70
C PHE A 153 3.51 -13.41 0.26
N VAL A 154 2.67 -14.31 -0.19
CA VAL A 154 1.59 -14.89 0.63
C VAL A 154 2.16 -15.88 1.65
N GLU A 155 2.91 -16.89 1.21
CA GLU A 155 3.38 -17.99 2.06
C GLU A 155 4.59 -17.64 2.94
N GLY A 156 5.36 -16.61 2.57
CA GLY A 156 6.66 -16.32 3.18
C GLY A 156 6.63 -16.13 4.71
N SER A 157 5.57 -15.54 5.27
CA SER A 157 5.46 -15.29 6.71
C SER A 157 5.16 -16.52 7.57
N ARG A 158 4.88 -17.68 6.96
CA ARG A 158 4.70 -18.93 7.70
C ARG A 158 5.91 -19.30 8.56
N LEU A 159 7.11 -19.05 8.04
CA LEU A 159 8.37 -19.48 8.65
C LEU A 159 9.05 -18.40 9.47
N ASN A 160 8.76 -17.12 9.22
CA ASN A 160 9.45 -16.03 9.90
C ASN A 160 8.57 -14.76 10.01
N ARG A 161 8.07 -14.52 11.21
CA ARG A 161 7.25 -13.32 11.52
C ARG A 161 8.07 -12.03 11.60
N ASN A 162 9.39 -12.13 11.76
CA ASN A 162 10.27 -10.96 11.81
C ASN A 162 10.73 -10.50 10.42
N LYS A 163 10.05 -10.97 9.36
CA LYS A 163 10.28 -10.52 7.98
C LYS A 163 9.11 -9.70 7.48
N ILE A 164 9.46 -8.62 6.81
CA ILE A 164 8.54 -7.77 6.09
C ILE A 164 8.50 -8.23 4.64
N TYR A 165 7.32 -8.49 4.11
CA TYR A 165 7.12 -8.91 2.73
C TYR A 165 6.56 -7.75 1.92
N VAL A 166 7.30 -7.34 0.91
CA VAL A 166 6.93 -6.26 0.00
C VAL A 166 6.75 -6.84 -1.40
N LEU A 167 5.59 -6.61 -2.02
CA LEU A 167 5.32 -6.94 -3.42
C LEU A 167 5.24 -5.65 -4.23
N ILE A 168 6.13 -5.47 -5.20
CA ILE A 168 6.12 -4.30 -6.09
C ILE A 168 5.37 -4.66 -7.36
N VAL A 169 4.36 -3.84 -7.71
CA VAL A 169 3.52 -4.04 -8.89
C VAL A 169 3.34 -2.73 -9.65
N ASN A 170 3.42 -2.75 -10.98
CA ASN A 170 3.09 -1.58 -11.79
C ASN A 170 1.61 -1.59 -12.22
N SER A 171 1.08 -0.40 -12.52
CA SER A 171 -0.34 -0.19 -12.85
C SER A 171 -0.86 -1.09 -13.98
N ALA A 172 -0.04 -1.36 -14.99
CA ALA A 172 -0.42 -2.23 -16.11
C ALA A 172 -0.71 -3.67 -15.67
N LEU A 173 0.07 -4.24 -14.74
CA LEU A 173 -0.14 -5.61 -14.26
C LEU A 173 -1.40 -5.75 -13.39
N LEU A 174 -1.86 -4.67 -12.76
CA LEU A 174 -3.13 -4.66 -12.04
C LEU A 174 -4.35 -4.69 -12.99
N THR A 175 -4.19 -4.27 -14.25
CA THR A 175 -5.32 -4.02 -15.15
C THR A 175 -5.38 -4.89 -16.39
N THR A 176 -4.23 -5.22 -16.98
CA THR A 176 -4.18 -5.82 -18.32
C THR A 176 -3.86 -7.32 -18.31
N GLY A 177 -3.36 -7.82 -17.22
CA GLY A 177 -2.94 -9.22 -17.14
C GLY A 177 -4.04 -10.13 -16.61
N LYS A 178 -4.45 -11.14 -17.39
CA LYS A 178 -5.26 -12.25 -16.84
C LYS A 178 -4.52 -12.97 -15.69
N MET A 179 -3.23 -12.69 -15.48
CA MET A 179 -2.37 -13.34 -14.51
C MET A 179 -2.90 -13.28 -13.08
N LEU A 180 -3.43 -12.13 -12.64
CA LEU A 180 -3.95 -11.96 -11.29
C LEU A 180 -5.42 -12.36 -11.15
N THR A 181 -6.18 -12.37 -12.25
CA THR A 181 -7.62 -12.64 -12.27
C THR A 181 -7.99 -14.07 -12.63
N ARG A 182 -7.08 -14.82 -13.26
CA ARG A 182 -7.36 -16.20 -13.68
C ARG A 182 -7.40 -17.14 -12.48
N ASN A 183 -8.18 -18.20 -12.58
CA ASN A 183 -8.41 -19.24 -11.56
C ASN A 183 -8.10 -20.66 -12.08
N ASP A 184 -7.36 -20.76 -13.21
CA ASP A 184 -7.02 -22.04 -13.83
C ASP A 184 -5.55 -22.42 -13.61
N TYR A 185 -5.04 -22.14 -12.42
CA TYR A 185 -3.73 -22.59 -11.97
C TYR A 185 -3.81 -24.02 -11.41
N ASP A 186 -2.78 -24.81 -11.66
CA ASP A 186 -2.72 -26.23 -11.26
C ASP A 186 -2.45 -26.41 -9.74
N VAL A 187 -2.07 -25.36 -9.05
CA VAL A 187 -1.78 -25.39 -7.61
C VAL A 187 -2.39 -24.16 -6.94
N THR A 188 -3.07 -24.36 -5.84
CA THR A 188 -3.61 -23.28 -5.00
C THR A 188 -2.56 -22.75 -4.02
N ILE A 189 -2.79 -21.53 -3.52
CA ILE A 189 -2.02 -20.92 -2.43
C ILE A 189 -2.98 -20.62 -1.29
N GLU A 190 -2.76 -21.17 -0.10
CA GLU A 190 -3.63 -21.01 1.08
C GLU A 190 -5.11 -21.34 0.79
N GLY A 191 -5.37 -22.28 -0.13
CA GLY A 191 -6.70 -22.65 -0.58
C GLY A 191 -7.31 -21.76 -1.65
N TYR A 192 -6.63 -20.73 -2.08
CA TYR A 192 -7.09 -19.85 -3.16
C TYR A 192 -6.54 -20.31 -4.51
N ASP A 193 -7.41 -20.30 -5.51
CA ASP A 193 -7.08 -20.61 -6.91
C ASP A 193 -6.79 -19.36 -7.75
N ARG A 194 -7.17 -18.16 -7.24
CA ARG A 194 -6.99 -16.88 -7.91
C ARG A 194 -5.96 -16.00 -7.18
N PRO A 195 -4.92 -15.48 -7.84
CA PRO A 195 -3.88 -14.68 -7.21
C PRO A 195 -4.38 -13.44 -6.46
N PHE A 196 -5.38 -12.72 -6.99
CA PHE A 196 -5.97 -11.60 -6.28
C PHE A 196 -6.60 -12.02 -4.95
N ASP A 197 -7.28 -13.16 -4.89
CA ASP A 197 -7.90 -13.63 -3.65
C ASP A 197 -6.85 -14.03 -2.61
N ALA A 198 -5.77 -14.68 -3.06
CA ALA A 198 -4.63 -14.98 -2.20
C ALA A 198 -3.95 -13.71 -1.66
N LEU A 199 -3.76 -12.69 -2.51
CA LEU A 199 -3.23 -11.39 -2.08
C LEU A 199 -4.17 -10.67 -1.10
N ARG A 200 -5.47 -10.62 -1.40
CA ARG A 200 -6.50 -10.01 -0.55
C ARG A 200 -6.54 -10.65 0.84
N SER A 201 -6.41 -11.97 0.91
CA SER A 201 -6.45 -12.71 2.18
C SER A 201 -5.31 -12.33 3.13
N THR A 202 -4.21 -11.78 2.61
CA THR A 202 -3.09 -11.26 3.43
C THR A 202 -3.43 -9.94 4.12
N ARG A 203 -4.56 -9.29 3.80
CA ARG A 203 -4.93 -7.95 4.29
C ARG A 203 -3.82 -6.92 4.11
N PRO A 204 -3.35 -6.71 2.88
CA PRO A 204 -2.17 -5.90 2.65
C PRO A 204 -2.41 -4.43 2.98
N PHE A 205 -1.33 -3.74 3.34
CA PHE A 205 -1.23 -2.29 3.20
C PHE A 205 -0.73 -1.99 1.80
N VAL A 206 -1.36 -1.04 1.11
CA VAL A 206 -0.93 -0.64 -0.23
C VAL A 206 -0.30 0.75 -0.18
N ILE A 207 0.93 0.85 -0.65
CA ILE A 207 1.60 2.13 -0.89
C ILE A 207 1.44 2.46 -2.36
N ILE A 208 0.95 3.66 -2.68
CA ILE A 208 0.87 4.16 -4.05
C ILE A 208 1.91 5.26 -4.21
N ASP A 209 2.88 5.02 -5.06
CA ASP A 209 3.86 6.02 -5.48
C ASP A 209 3.35 6.74 -6.74
N GLU A 210 3.44 8.07 -6.78
CA GLU A 210 2.92 8.96 -7.81
C GLU A 210 1.39 8.81 -8.03
N PRO A 211 0.57 9.19 -7.03
CA PRO A 211 -0.88 8.96 -7.01
C PRO A 211 -1.64 9.64 -8.14
N HIS A 212 -1.08 10.67 -8.80
CA HIS A 212 -1.71 11.31 -9.95
C HIS A 212 -1.97 10.34 -11.11
N THR A 213 -1.22 9.23 -11.16
CA THR A 213 -1.40 8.16 -12.16
C THR A 213 -2.37 7.07 -11.70
N PHE A 214 -2.93 7.20 -10.50
CA PHE A 214 -3.91 6.29 -9.89
C PHE A 214 -5.16 7.07 -9.46
N SER A 215 -5.77 7.83 -10.40
CA SER A 215 -7.04 8.49 -10.09
C SER A 215 -8.16 7.48 -9.83
N ARG A 216 -9.19 7.87 -9.08
CA ARG A 216 -10.31 6.98 -8.70
C ARG A 216 -11.03 6.36 -9.90
N ASP A 217 -11.00 7.02 -11.05
CA ASP A 217 -11.63 6.55 -12.28
C ASP A 217 -10.77 5.52 -13.03
N GLN A 218 -9.49 5.46 -12.76
CA GLN A 218 -8.57 4.57 -13.43
C GLN A 218 -8.74 3.11 -13.00
N LYS A 219 -8.61 2.20 -13.96
CA LYS A 219 -8.76 0.75 -13.75
C LYS A 219 -7.79 0.23 -12.69
N ALA A 220 -6.57 0.77 -12.62
CA ALA A 220 -5.57 0.33 -11.64
C ALA A 220 -6.01 0.63 -10.20
N TYR A 221 -6.51 1.85 -9.93
CA TYR A 221 -7.03 2.20 -8.61
C TYR A 221 -8.27 1.36 -8.26
N LYS A 222 -9.20 1.20 -9.22
CA LYS A 222 -10.37 0.34 -9.03
C LYS A 222 -9.98 -1.10 -8.69
N ALA A 223 -8.96 -1.66 -9.35
CA ALA A 223 -8.47 -3.00 -9.04
C ALA A 223 -7.86 -3.07 -7.63
N ILE A 224 -7.14 -2.04 -7.17
CA ILE A 224 -6.63 -2.00 -5.80
C ILE A 224 -7.81 -2.04 -4.80
N ILE A 225 -8.84 -1.23 -5.01
CA ILE A 225 -9.99 -1.16 -4.09
C ILE A 225 -10.84 -2.43 -4.15
N SER A 226 -11.18 -2.94 -5.34
CA SER A 226 -12.15 -4.03 -5.50
C SER A 226 -11.53 -5.42 -5.40
N GLU A 227 -10.30 -5.60 -5.87
CA GLU A 227 -9.64 -6.91 -5.92
C GLU A 227 -8.71 -7.15 -4.73
N LEU A 228 -7.86 -6.20 -4.38
CA LEU A 228 -6.95 -6.33 -3.23
C LEU A 228 -7.64 -6.02 -1.90
N THR A 229 -8.64 -5.13 -1.90
CA THR A 229 -9.34 -4.66 -0.68
C THR A 229 -8.40 -4.41 0.50
N PRO A 230 -7.39 -3.54 0.36
CA PRO A 230 -6.39 -3.34 1.40
C PRO A 230 -7.02 -2.74 2.66
N GLN A 231 -6.43 -2.99 3.82
CA GLN A 231 -6.85 -2.32 5.05
C GLN A 231 -6.57 -0.81 4.96
N CYS A 232 -5.41 -0.45 4.45
CA CYS A 232 -4.98 0.95 4.33
C CYS A 232 -4.25 1.17 3.01
N ILE A 233 -4.51 2.31 2.39
CA ILE A 233 -3.72 2.84 1.28
C ILE A 233 -2.95 4.05 1.79
N ILE A 234 -1.67 4.14 1.48
CA ILE A 234 -0.82 5.28 1.78
C ILE A 234 -0.28 5.81 0.46
N ARG A 235 -0.66 7.05 0.10
CA ARG A 235 -0.25 7.66 -1.17
C ARG A 235 0.87 8.66 -0.94
N PHE A 236 1.96 8.50 -1.68
CA PHE A 236 3.12 9.41 -1.68
C PHE A 236 3.29 10.04 -3.05
N GLY A 237 3.28 11.36 -3.14
CA GLY A 237 3.49 12.04 -4.41
C GLY A 237 3.58 13.56 -4.30
N ALA A 238 4.20 14.18 -5.30
CA ALA A 238 4.19 15.62 -5.45
C ALA A 238 2.84 16.13 -5.95
N THR A 239 2.22 15.35 -6.82
CA THR A 239 0.96 15.69 -7.48
C THR A 239 -0.08 14.63 -7.17
N PHE A 240 -1.28 15.09 -6.82
CA PHE A 240 -2.45 14.24 -6.60
C PHE A 240 -3.49 14.44 -7.70
N PRO A 241 -4.35 13.44 -7.95
CA PRO A 241 -5.42 13.58 -8.92
C PRO A 241 -6.31 14.79 -8.62
N MET A 242 -7.03 15.25 -9.62
CA MET A 242 -8.06 16.26 -9.46
C MET A 242 -9.43 15.57 -9.49
N THR A 243 -10.34 16.04 -8.65
CA THR A 243 -11.75 15.61 -8.66
C THR A 243 -12.67 16.79 -8.71
N THR A 244 -13.85 16.61 -9.30
CA THR A 244 -14.86 17.65 -9.39
C THR A 244 -15.93 17.42 -8.34
N ILE A 245 -16.17 18.41 -7.50
CA ILE A 245 -17.19 18.40 -6.46
C ILE A 245 -18.30 19.41 -6.77
N GLY A 246 -19.52 19.14 -6.24
CA GLY A 246 -20.69 19.97 -6.46
C GLY A 246 -21.52 19.57 -7.70
N LYS A 247 -22.68 20.21 -7.87
CA LYS A 247 -23.62 19.96 -8.96
C LYS A 247 -23.93 21.26 -9.73
N GLY A 248 -24.19 21.15 -11.03
CA GLY A 248 -24.58 22.27 -11.88
C GLY A 248 -23.52 23.38 -11.90
N LYS A 249 -23.95 24.64 -11.72
CA LYS A 249 -23.08 25.83 -11.74
C LYS A 249 -22.14 25.94 -10.53
N LYS A 250 -22.31 25.10 -9.50
CA LYS A 250 -21.45 25.05 -8.29
C LYS A 250 -20.38 23.96 -8.37
N LYS A 251 -20.03 23.52 -9.57
CA LYS A 251 -18.93 22.57 -9.76
C LYS A 251 -17.59 23.25 -9.49
N THR A 252 -16.79 22.64 -8.61
CA THR A 252 -15.43 23.10 -8.32
C THR A 252 -14.47 21.92 -8.45
N THR A 253 -13.33 22.14 -9.06
CA THR A 253 -12.27 21.12 -9.17
C THR A 253 -11.29 21.31 -8.01
N VAL A 254 -11.05 20.24 -7.27
CA VAL A 254 -10.17 20.22 -6.09
C VAL A 254 -9.19 19.06 -6.17
N ARG A 255 -8.10 19.11 -5.41
CA ARG A 255 -7.19 17.97 -5.24
C ARG A 255 -7.91 16.84 -4.52
N ASP A 256 -7.73 15.62 -5.02
CA ASP A 256 -8.34 14.40 -4.48
C ASP A 256 -7.50 13.85 -3.31
N TYR A 257 -7.43 14.62 -2.22
CA TYR A 257 -6.95 14.09 -0.95
C TYR A 257 -8.08 13.40 -0.21
N GLU A 258 -7.75 12.31 0.49
CA GLU A 258 -8.68 11.70 1.44
C GLU A 258 -8.33 12.13 2.87
N HIS A 259 -7.13 11.79 3.33
CA HIS A 259 -6.61 12.28 4.61
C HIS A 259 -5.16 12.75 4.42
N LEU A 260 -5.00 14.02 4.03
CA LEU A 260 -3.68 14.62 3.91
C LEU A 260 -3.09 14.80 5.31
N LEU A 261 -2.00 14.09 5.59
CA LEU A 261 -1.30 14.11 6.89
C LEU A 261 -0.11 15.07 6.89
N TYR A 262 0.53 15.23 5.74
CA TYR A 262 1.75 16.02 5.63
C TYR A 262 1.92 16.60 4.22
N ASP A 263 2.35 17.87 4.15
CA ASP A 263 2.73 18.56 2.91
C ASP A 263 4.12 19.18 3.09
N LEU A 264 5.13 18.66 2.39
CA LEU A 264 6.50 19.15 2.47
C LEU A 264 6.68 20.56 1.87
N ASN A 265 5.70 21.03 1.09
CA ASN A 265 5.75 22.34 0.43
C ASN A 265 5.02 23.45 1.21
N ALA A 266 4.57 23.17 2.40
CA ALA A 266 3.88 24.13 3.26
C ALA A 266 4.85 24.93 4.12
#